data_bebd1da44dd915a98bd9656586bea840
#
_entry.id   bebd1da44dd915a98bd9656586bea840
#
_cell.length_a   1.000
_cell.length_b   1.000
_cell.length_c   1.000
_cell.angle_alpha   90.00
_cell.angle_beta   90.00
_cell.angle_gamma   90.00
#
_symmetry.space_group_name_H-M   'P 1'
#
loop_
_entity.id
_entity.type
_entity.pdbx_description
1 polymer ?
#
loop_
_entity_poly.entity_id
_entity_poly.type
_entity_poly.pdbx_seq_one_letter_code
_entity_poly.pdbx_strand_id
1 'polypeptide(L)'
;QTSRASYSDRWVVLEGEGEGHGDFRTADRAIRYLRDNKDKPFFLAVGFVKPHSPPSAPKRFYDLWDVDSIPLPPNFAPRPTVPEGFPKAAIRPRNADLFMGRDASETEAREMIRAYLASTAWMDWNTGRVLAELDKLGLREKTIVVFWGDHGYQLGERGKWSKAGSLFEQGTRTPLIFIVPGVTPAGKRSPRVVEAIDIYPTLAELCGLAPPVGVEGRSLAPLLKEPDAEWDRPAFTVWSEDGRTFHGVGVRTERWRYTEFGVNGVNGSMLFDLNADPHELKNLADDPQHADVQKELSVQVRKYAARISAAGPATNP
;
A
#
# COMPACT_ATOMS: atom_id res chain seq x y z
N GLN A 1 5.03 3.57 -32.40
CA GLN A 1 4.77 3.10 -31.00
C GLN A 1 4.58 4.33 -30.13
N THR A 2 3.37 4.54 -29.62
CA THR A 2 3.11 5.54 -28.56
C THR A 2 3.93 5.16 -27.35
N SER A 3 4.77 6.07 -26.85
CA SER A 3 5.58 5.78 -25.67
C SER A 3 4.65 5.53 -24.47
N ARG A 4 5.04 4.66 -23.54
CA ARG A 4 4.27 4.42 -22.31
C ARG A 4 3.97 5.73 -21.56
N ALA A 5 4.89 6.70 -21.62
CA ALA A 5 4.74 8.02 -21.02
C ALA A 5 3.51 8.77 -21.58
N SER A 6 3.31 8.81 -22.91
CA SER A 6 2.16 9.49 -23.51
C SER A 6 0.83 8.83 -23.19
N TYR A 7 0.86 7.57 -22.77
CA TYR A 7 -0.32 6.80 -22.43
C TYR A 7 -0.68 6.89 -20.93
N SER A 8 0.28 6.82 -20.02
CA SER A 8 0.04 6.78 -18.56
C SER A 8 0.15 8.14 -17.88
N ASP A 9 0.86 9.09 -18.48
CA ASP A 9 1.15 10.42 -17.90
C ASP A 9 -0.01 11.42 -18.13
N ARG A 10 -1.21 10.99 -17.77
CA ARG A 10 -2.45 11.75 -17.89
C ARG A 10 -3.49 11.26 -16.90
N TRP A 11 -4.56 12.01 -16.70
CA TRP A 11 -5.78 11.56 -16.04
C TRP A 11 -6.92 11.45 -17.04
N VAL A 12 -7.96 10.70 -16.72
CA VAL A 12 -9.08 10.41 -17.62
C VAL A 12 -10.41 10.69 -16.92
N VAL A 13 -11.21 11.58 -17.48
CA VAL A 13 -12.61 11.77 -17.07
C VAL A 13 -13.46 10.74 -17.79
N LEU A 14 -14.12 9.86 -17.03
CA LEU A 14 -14.98 8.81 -17.54
C LEU A 14 -16.37 9.37 -17.82
N GLU A 15 -17.03 8.83 -18.87
CA GLU A 15 -18.43 9.14 -19.18
C GLU A 15 -19.38 8.46 -18.19
N GLY A 16 -20.55 9.07 -17.97
CA GLY A 16 -21.59 8.55 -17.07
C GLY A 16 -21.08 8.31 -15.66
N GLU A 17 -21.37 7.14 -15.12
CA GLU A 17 -20.84 6.66 -13.84
C GLU A 17 -19.59 5.77 -14.01
N GLY A 18 -19.04 5.70 -15.22
CA GLY A 18 -17.88 4.89 -15.56
C GLY A 18 -18.20 3.47 -15.99
N GLU A 19 -19.42 3.22 -16.52
CA GLU A 19 -19.93 1.89 -16.90
C GLU A 19 -19.02 1.18 -17.90
N GLY A 20 -18.35 1.95 -18.76
CA GLY A 20 -17.37 1.45 -19.72
C GLY A 20 -16.06 0.92 -19.09
N HIS A 21 -15.77 1.25 -17.84
CA HIS A 21 -14.51 0.89 -17.18
C HIS A 21 -14.56 -0.50 -16.52
N GLY A 22 -13.40 -1.15 -16.42
CA GLY A 22 -13.25 -2.48 -15.83
C GLY A 22 -13.75 -2.57 -14.38
N ASP A 23 -13.45 -1.57 -13.54
CA ASP A 23 -13.81 -1.56 -12.13
C ASP A 23 -15.32 -1.47 -11.90
N PHE A 24 -16.05 -0.68 -12.72
CA PHE A 24 -17.51 -0.66 -12.65
C PHE A 24 -18.09 -2.06 -12.94
N ARG A 25 -17.59 -2.69 -14.02
CA ARG A 25 -18.02 -4.06 -14.38
C ARG A 25 -17.60 -5.12 -13.36
N THR A 26 -16.48 -4.90 -12.65
CA THR A 26 -16.06 -5.76 -11.54
C THR A 26 -17.04 -5.67 -10.38
N ALA A 27 -17.47 -4.46 -10.00
CA ALA A 27 -18.53 -4.27 -8.99
C ALA A 27 -19.82 -4.97 -9.41
N ASP A 28 -20.27 -4.81 -10.68
CA ASP A 28 -21.47 -5.48 -11.19
C ASP A 28 -21.37 -7.02 -11.13
N ARG A 29 -20.19 -7.56 -11.45
CA ARG A 29 -19.97 -9.02 -11.35
C ARG A 29 -20.00 -9.49 -9.88
N ALA A 30 -19.41 -8.74 -8.97
CA ALA A 30 -19.45 -9.04 -7.54
C ALA A 30 -20.88 -9.02 -7.01
N ILE A 31 -21.68 -8.01 -7.38
CA ILE A 31 -23.09 -7.89 -7.02
C ILE A 31 -23.89 -9.10 -7.53
N ARG A 32 -23.72 -9.48 -8.79
CA ARG A 32 -24.38 -10.69 -9.33
C ARG A 32 -23.97 -11.94 -8.58
N TYR A 33 -22.68 -12.10 -8.31
CA TYR A 33 -22.17 -13.26 -7.56
C TYR A 33 -22.80 -13.36 -6.17
N LEU A 34 -22.94 -12.24 -5.45
CA LEU A 34 -23.61 -12.22 -4.13
C LEU A 34 -25.06 -12.67 -4.23
N ARG A 35 -25.81 -12.20 -5.23
CA ARG A 35 -27.22 -12.61 -5.46
C ARG A 35 -27.35 -14.11 -5.74
N ASP A 36 -26.48 -14.64 -6.58
CA ASP A 36 -26.52 -16.02 -7.03
C ASP A 36 -26.07 -17.02 -5.92
N ASN A 37 -25.31 -16.54 -4.92
CA ASN A 37 -24.74 -17.37 -3.87
C ASN A 37 -25.20 -17.00 -2.44
N LYS A 38 -26.21 -16.16 -2.30
CA LYS A 38 -26.68 -15.64 -1.00
C LYS A 38 -27.08 -16.72 0.02
N ASP A 39 -27.49 -17.88 -0.46
CA ASP A 39 -27.96 -19.02 0.35
C ASP A 39 -26.88 -20.09 0.59
N LYS A 40 -25.64 -19.83 0.21
CA LYS A 40 -24.50 -20.76 0.32
C LYS A 40 -23.31 -20.09 0.99
N PRO A 41 -22.44 -20.84 1.67
CA PRO A 41 -21.12 -20.34 2.01
C PRO A 41 -20.34 -19.93 0.76
N PHE A 42 -19.66 -18.80 0.81
CA PHE A 42 -18.84 -18.32 -0.31
C PHE A 42 -17.53 -17.68 0.16
N PHE A 43 -16.56 -17.67 -0.72
CA PHE A 43 -15.40 -16.80 -0.69
C PHE A 43 -15.42 -15.96 -1.96
N LEU A 44 -15.35 -14.63 -1.80
CA LEU A 44 -15.39 -13.67 -2.90
C LEU A 44 -14.22 -12.69 -2.79
N ALA A 45 -13.25 -12.79 -3.71
CA ALA A 45 -12.21 -11.80 -3.87
C ALA A 45 -12.59 -10.81 -4.98
N VAL A 46 -12.60 -9.51 -4.66
CA VAL A 46 -12.95 -8.42 -5.58
C VAL A 46 -11.74 -7.51 -5.72
N GLY A 47 -11.16 -7.43 -6.92
CA GLY A 47 -10.01 -6.57 -7.20
C GLY A 47 -10.39 -5.37 -8.07
N PHE A 48 -10.15 -4.16 -7.57
CA PHE A 48 -10.23 -2.92 -8.33
C PHE A 48 -8.84 -2.47 -8.77
N VAL A 49 -8.73 -1.96 -9.99
CA VAL A 49 -7.46 -1.47 -10.53
C VAL A 49 -7.18 -0.05 -10.06
N LYS A 50 -8.21 0.76 -9.83
CA LYS A 50 -8.04 2.15 -9.42
C LYS A 50 -7.62 2.23 -7.94
N PRO A 51 -6.76 3.23 -7.63
CA PRO A 51 -6.32 4.42 -8.38
C PRO A 51 -5.09 4.25 -9.30
N HIS A 52 -4.73 3.05 -9.74
CA HIS A 52 -3.58 2.85 -10.66
C HIS A 52 -3.61 3.79 -11.87
N SER A 53 -2.43 4.23 -12.32
CA SER A 53 -2.27 5.10 -13.50
C SER A 53 -2.80 4.48 -14.81
N PRO A 54 -3.38 5.26 -15.72
CA PRO A 54 -3.78 6.67 -15.54
C PRO A 54 -4.92 6.79 -14.53
N PRO A 55 -4.88 7.74 -13.56
CA PRO A 55 -6.01 8.01 -12.68
C PRO A 55 -7.25 8.29 -13.49
N SER A 56 -8.36 7.65 -13.14
CA SER A 56 -9.60 7.73 -13.95
C SER A 56 -10.81 7.72 -13.02
N ALA A 57 -11.76 8.62 -13.27
CA ALA A 57 -13.03 8.70 -12.56
C ALA A 57 -14.06 9.49 -13.37
N PRO A 58 -15.37 9.34 -13.12
CA PRO A 58 -16.39 10.28 -13.58
C PRO A 58 -16.17 11.69 -13.02
N LYS A 59 -16.61 12.70 -13.80
CA LYS A 59 -16.40 14.12 -13.47
C LYS A 59 -16.79 14.49 -12.03
N ARG A 60 -17.92 14.00 -11.54
CA ARG A 60 -18.42 14.31 -10.18
C ARG A 60 -17.43 14.00 -9.06
N PHE A 61 -16.51 13.04 -9.26
CA PHE A 61 -15.49 12.71 -8.28
C PHE A 61 -14.31 13.70 -8.33
N TYR A 62 -14.00 14.30 -9.47
CA TYR A 62 -13.06 15.42 -9.56
C TYR A 62 -13.61 16.68 -8.91
N ASP A 63 -14.91 16.91 -8.97
CA ASP A 63 -15.58 18.08 -8.41
C ASP A 63 -15.63 18.06 -6.86
N LEU A 64 -15.21 16.96 -6.22
CA LEU A 64 -15.09 16.88 -4.76
C LEU A 64 -13.92 17.70 -4.20
N TRP A 65 -12.94 18.06 -5.02
CA TRP A 65 -11.75 18.78 -4.60
C TRP A 65 -11.49 20.01 -5.47
N ASP A 66 -11.29 21.13 -4.79
CA ASP A 66 -10.72 22.31 -5.42
C ASP A 66 -9.20 22.11 -5.57
N VAL A 67 -8.71 22.18 -6.81
CA VAL A 67 -7.31 21.93 -7.15
C VAL A 67 -6.35 22.88 -6.45
N ASP A 68 -6.74 24.14 -6.28
CA ASP A 68 -5.90 25.18 -5.66
C ASP A 68 -5.74 24.95 -4.15
N SER A 69 -6.67 24.22 -3.52
CA SER A 69 -6.62 23.87 -2.11
C SER A 69 -5.79 22.60 -1.82
N ILE A 70 -5.37 21.84 -2.83
CA ILE A 70 -4.61 20.60 -2.65
C ILE A 70 -3.18 20.92 -2.21
N PRO A 71 -2.73 20.47 -1.02
CA PRO A 71 -1.35 20.68 -0.59
C PRO A 71 -0.40 19.78 -1.39
N LEU A 72 0.76 20.31 -1.71
CA LEU A 72 1.87 19.47 -2.15
C LEU A 72 2.56 18.81 -0.96
N PRO A 73 3.19 17.63 -1.14
CA PRO A 73 4.02 17.03 -0.12
C PRO A 73 5.11 18.00 0.37
N PRO A 74 5.49 18.00 1.66
CA PRO A 74 6.49 18.92 2.20
C PRO A 74 7.88 18.76 1.54
N ASN A 75 8.13 17.63 0.94
CA ASN A 75 9.35 17.30 0.20
C ASN A 75 9.09 17.13 -1.30
N PHE A 76 8.08 17.84 -1.82
CA PHE A 76 7.83 17.85 -3.26
C PHE A 76 9.07 18.30 -4.03
N ALA A 77 9.33 17.63 -5.16
CA ALA A 77 10.33 18.05 -6.14
C ALA A 77 9.78 17.84 -7.56
N PRO A 78 10.19 18.65 -8.56
CA PRO A 78 9.71 18.53 -9.93
C PRO A 78 10.09 17.19 -10.58
N ARG A 79 11.20 16.60 -10.17
CA ARG A 79 11.76 15.33 -10.69
C ARG A 79 12.32 14.49 -9.57
N PRO A 80 12.56 13.18 -9.79
CA PRO A 80 13.23 12.32 -8.81
C PRO A 80 14.53 12.94 -8.32
N THR A 81 14.58 13.29 -7.05
CA THR A 81 15.69 14.00 -6.41
C THR A 81 16.11 13.25 -5.14
N VAL A 82 17.40 12.96 -5.04
CA VAL A 82 17.99 12.39 -3.83
C VAL A 82 18.29 13.53 -2.86
N PRO A 83 17.64 13.61 -1.68
CA PRO A 83 17.96 14.64 -0.70
C PRO A 83 19.38 14.46 -0.14
N GLU A 84 19.93 15.55 0.40
CA GLU A 84 21.20 15.48 1.13
C GLU A 84 21.12 14.48 2.31
N GLY A 85 22.18 13.70 2.52
CA GLY A 85 22.22 12.67 3.55
C GLY A 85 21.45 11.39 3.22
N PHE A 86 20.88 11.27 2.02
CA PHE A 86 20.20 10.04 1.60
C PHE A 86 21.08 9.22 0.66
N PRO A 87 21.03 7.88 0.73
CA PRO A 87 21.73 7.05 -0.24
C PRO A 87 21.10 7.18 -1.63
N LYS A 88 21.94 7.19 -2.67
CA LYS A 88 21.48 7.27 -4.07
C LYS A 88 20.51 6.14 -4.43
N ALA A 89 20.67 4.99 -3.83
CA ALA A 89 19.82 3.82 -4.05
C ALA A 89 18.36 4.02 -3.57
N ALA A 90 18.11 4.97 -2.63
CA ALA A 90 16.77 5.22 -2.09
C ALA A 90 15.80 5.84 -3.10
N ILE A 91 16.31 6.58 -4.08
CA ILE A 91 15.49 7.28 -5.08
C ILE A 91 15.89 6.84 -6.47
N ARG A 92 15.01 6.10 -7.14
CA ARG A 92 15.23 5.75 -8.55
C ARG A 92 15.21 7.02 -9.41
N PRO A 93 16.13 7.14 -10.38
CA PRO A 93 16.33 8.37 -11.16
C PRO A 93 15.17 8.66 -12.12
N ARG A 94 14.26 7.71 -12.33
CA ARG A 94 13.11 7.85 -13.22
C ARG A 94 11.83 7.37 -12.54
N ASN A 95 10.74 8.01 -12.88
CA ASN A 95 9.41 7.55 -12.53
C ASN A 95 8.98 6.38 -13.44
N ALA A 96 8.17 5.46 -12.89
CA ALA A 96 7.69 4.29 -13.61
C ALA A 96 6.26 4.44 -14.13
N ASP A 97 5.48 5.36 -13.53
CA ASP A 97 4.03 5.46 -13.77
C ASP A 97 3.60 6.82 -14.32
N LEU A 98 3.89 7.92 -13.62
CA LEU A 98 3.50 9.29 -13.96
C LEU A 98 4.74 10.18 -14.06
N PHE A 99 4.68 11.25 -14.85
CA PHE A 99 5.80 12.17 -15.12
C PHE A 99 7.08 11.42 -15.55
N MET A 100 6.90 10.46 -16.44
CA MET A 100 7.99 9.62 -16.95
C MET A 100 8.88 10.40 -17.89
N GLY A 101 10.10 10.74 -17.41
CA GLY A 101 11.10 11.42 -18.26
C GLY A 101 10.89 12.92 -18.42
N ARG A 102 10.01 13.55 -17.66
CA ARG A 102 9.79 14.99 -17.60
C ARG A 102 9.56 15.47 -16.16
N ASP A 103 9.67 16.76 -15.97
CA ASP A 103 9.38 17.43 -14.71
C ASP A 103 7.88 17.61 -14.53
N ALA A 104 7.43 17.63 -13.28
CA ALA A 104 6.11 18.05 -12.87
C ALA A 104 6.20 19.48 -12.35
N SER A 105 5.45 20.43 -12.94
CA SER A 105 5.20 21.72 -12.30
C SER A 105 4.28 21.53 -11.08
N GLU A 106 4.27 22.50 -10.17
CA GLU A 106 3.38 22.47 -9.00
C GLU A 106 1.89 22.38 -9.41
N THR A 107 1.50 23.11 -10.45
CA THR A 107 0.12 23.06 -10.97
C THR A 107 -0.23 21.68 -11.50
N GLU A 108 0.63 21.08 -12.32
CA GLU A 108 0.41 19.71 -12.82
C GLU A 108 0.42 18.68 -11.70
N ALA A 109 1.25 18.88 -10.67
CA ALA A 109 1.29 18.01 -9.51
C ALA A 109 -0.04 18.05 -8.73
N ARG A 110 -0.61 19.25 -8.47
CA ARG A 110 -1.92 19.40 -7.81
C ARG A 110 -3.04 18.75 -8.62
N GLU A 111 -3.06 18.97 -9.94
CA GLU A 111 -4.03 18.33 -10.84
C GLU A 111 -3.91 16.81 -10.81
N MET A 112 -2.71 16.27 -10.79
CA MET A 112 -2.48 14.82 -10.73
C MET A 112 -2.87 14.24 -9.38
N ILE A 113 -2.60 14.94 -8.27
CA ILE A 113 -3.07 14.55 -6.93
C ILE A 113 -4.59 14.56 -6.89
N ARG A 114 -5.24 15.62 -7.42
CA ARG A 114 -6.71 15.67 -7.55
C ARG A 114 -7.24 14.47 -8.32
N ALA A 115 -6.61 14.12 -9.42
CA ALA A 115 -7.02 12.98 -10.24
C ALA A 115 -6.86 11.65 -9.49
N TYR A 116 -5.79 11.50 -8.71
CA TYR A 116 -5.59 10.32 -7.85
C TYR A 116 -6.66 10.22 -6.77
N LEU A 117 -6.99 11.33 -6.10
CA LEU A 117 -8.05 11.40 -5.10
C LEU A 117 -9.43 11.08 -5.71
N ALA A 118 -9.74 11.66 -6.88
CA ALA A 118 -10.97 11.37 -7.62
C ALA A 118 -11.09 9.89 -7.99
N SER A 119 -9.99 9.31 -8.46
CA SER A 119 -9.93 7.89 -8.82
C SER A 119 -10.10 6.98 -7.60
N THR A 120 -9.53 7.37 -6.45
CA THR A 120 -9.71 6.66 -5.17
C THR A 120 -11.15 6.74 -4.68
N ALA A 121 -11.77 7.91 -4.74
CA ALA A 121 -13.17 8.09 -4.34
C ALA A 121 -14.13 7.31 -5.25
N TRP A 122 -13.83 7.21 -6.52
CA TRP A 122 -14.63 6.38 -7.43
C TRP A 122 -14.47 4.88 -7.17
N MET A 123 -13.27 4.42 -6.83
CA MET A 123 -13.05 3.03 -6.39
C MET A 123 -13.80 2.75 -5.08
N ASP A 124 -13.74 3.66 -4.12
CA ASP A 124 -14.49 3.58 -2.86
C ASP A 124 -16.01 3.51 -3.11
N TRP A 125 -16.53 4.34 -4.02
CA TRP A 125 -17.94 4.28 -4.43
C TRP A 125 -18.32 2.91 -5.04
N ASN A 126 -17.46 2.32 -5.90
CA ASN A 126 -17.69 0.97 -6.42
C ASN A 126 -17.65 -0.09 -5.33
N THR A 127 -16.77 0.05 -4.34
CA THR A 127 -16.75 -0.78 -3.13
C THR A 127 -18.06 -0.64 -2.37
N GLY A 128 -18.54 0.60 -2.19
CA GLY A 128 -19.83 0.90 -1.56
C GLY A 128 -21.01 0.22 -2.25
N ARG A 129 -21.02 0.13 -3.58
CA ARG A 129 -22.06 -0.59 -4.35
C ARG A 129 -22.11 -2.08 -3.97
N VAL A 130 -20.95 -2.73 -3.86
CA VAL A 130 -20.86 -4.14 -3.48
C VAL A 130 -21.33 -4.35 -2.03
N LEU A 131 -20.87 -3.48 -1.11
CA LEU A 131 -21.27 -3.55 0.31
C LEU A 131 -22.75 -3.26 0.51
N ALA A 132 -23.35 -2.32 -0.24
CA ALA A 132 -24.78 -2.04 -0.19
C ALA A 132 -25.61 -3.25 -0.65
N GLU A 133 -25.13 -4.00 -1.65
CA GLU A 133 -25.83 -5.24 -2.04
C GLU A 133 -25.71 -6.33 -0.97
N LEU A 134 -24.56 -6.44 -0.30
CA LEU A 134 -24.38 -7.35 0.84
C LEU A 134 -25.39 -7.04 1.96
N ASP A 135 -25.59 -5.74 2.27
CA ASP A 135 -26.60 -5.28 3.24
C ASP A 135 -28.02 -5.61 2.80
N LYS A 136 -28.36 -5.28 1.54
CA LYS A 136 -29.68 -5.54 0.96
C LYS A 136 -30.08 -7.02 1.00
N LEU A 137 -29.09 -7.91 0.86
CA LEU A 137 -29.29 -9.36 0.92
C LEU A 137 -29.33 -9.91 2.36
N GLY A 138 -29.16 -9.07 3.41
CA GLY A 138 -29.11 -9.49 4.80
C GLY A 138 -27.89 -10.35 5.16
N LEU A 139 -26.80 -10.17 4.45
CA LEU A 139 -25.57 -10.98 4.60
C LEU A 139 -24.53 -10.32 5.50
N ARG A 140 -24.66 -9.04 5.85
CA ARG A 140 -23.65 -8.29 6.63
C ARG A 140 -23.23 -9.03 7.90
N GLU A 141 -24.19 -9.47 8.68
CA GLU A 141 -23.95 -10.13 9.97
C GLU A 141 -23.42 -11.57 9.86
N LYS A 142 -23.26 -12.07 8.64
CA LYS A 142 -22.76 -13.42 8.34
C LYS A 142 -21.51 -13.43 7.49
N THR A 143 -20.95 -12.24 7.20
CA THR A 143 -19.84 -12.11 6.27
C THR A 143 -18.67 -11.37 6.90
N ILE A 144 -17.50 -11.99 6.89
CA ILE A 144 -16.24 -11.31 7.18
C ILE A 144 -15.88 -10.47 5.97
N VAL A 145 -15.65 -9.17 6.15
CA VAL A 145 -15.18 -8.27 5.09
C VAL A 145 -13.76 -7.84 5.40
N VAL A 146 -12.87 -8.02 4.42
CA VAL A 146 -11.49 -7.50 4.48
C VAL A 146 -11.29 -6.55 3.32
N PHE A 147 -10.84 -5.35 3.62
CA PHE A 147 -10.44 -4.35 2.63
C PHE A 147 -8.97 -4.02 2.84
N TRP A 148 -8.16 -4.12 1.77
CA TRP A 148 -6.75 -3.74 1.84
C TRP A 148 -6.25 -3.19 0.50
N GLY A 149 -5.14 -2.41 0.55
CA GLY A 149 -4.35 -2.07 -0.63
C GLY A 149 -3.13 -3.00 -0.74
N ASP A 150 -2.69 -3.29 -1.95
CA ASP A 150 -1.53 -4.14 -2.23
C ASP A 150 -0.21 -3.42 -1.92
N HIS A 151 -0.15 -2.10 -2.13
CA HIS A 151 0.97 -1.21 -1.82
C HIS A 151 0.50 0.24 -1.68
N GLY A 152 1.39 1.11 -1.19
CA GLY A 152 1.17 2.55 -1.21
C GLY A 152 1.58 3.20 -2.54
N TYR A 153 1.63 4.54 -2.57
CA TYR A 153 2.02 5.29 -3.76
C TYR A 153 2.59 6.66 -3.38
N GLN A 154 3.63 7.11 -4.08
CA GLN A 154 4.18 8.46 -3.92
C GLN A 154 3.51 9.42 -4.91
N LEU A 155 3.12 10.59 -4.43
CA LEU A 155 2.40 11.62 -5.17
C LEU A 155 3.21 12.93 -5.24
N GLY A 156 4.49 12.81 -5.61
CA GLY A 156 5.39 13.94 -5.77
C GLY A 156 6.43 14.06 -4.67
N GLU A 157 6.36 13.23 -3.60
CA GLU A 157 7.42 13.18 -2.59
C GLU A 157 8.77 12.90 -3.25
N ARG A 158 9.74 13.78 -3.03
CA ARG A 158 11.07 13.70 -3.65
C ARG A 158 11.04 13.59 -5.18
N GLY A 159 9.96 14.11 -5.80
CA GLY A 159 9.73 13.99 -7.25
C GLY A 159 9.30 12.61 -7.72
N LYS A 160 8.95 11.70 -6.81
CA LYS A 160 8.50 10.36 -7.15
C LYS A 160 7.00 10.31 -7.39
N TRP A 161 6.63 9.65 -8.50
CA TRP A 161 5.25 9.39 -8.93
C TRP A 161 5.11 7.90 -9.27
N SER A 162 5.36 7.07 -8.28
CA SER A 162 5.28 5.61 -8.42
C SER A 162 5.42 4.91 -7.07
N LYS A 163 5.04 3.62 -7.02
CA LYS A 163 5.37 2.70 -5.94
C LYS A 163 6.74 2.03 -6.15
N ALA A 164 7.16 1.90 -7.42
CA ALA A 164 8.33 1.09 -7.78
C ALA A 164 9.63 1.62 -7.15
N GLY A 165 10.29 0.76 -6.37
CA GLY A 165 11.54 1.07 -5.68
C GLY A 165 11.39 2.01 -4.50
N SER A 166 10.17 2.22 -3.99
CA SER A 166 9.95 3.01 -2.80
C SER A 166 9.91 2.13 -1.54
N LEU A 167 10.83 2.38 -0.62
CA LEU A 167 10.83 1.79 0.72
C LEU A 167 10.54 2.84 1.81
N PHE A 168 9.92 3.95 1.42
CA PHE A 168 9.36 4.98 2.30
C PHE A 168 7.94 4.61 2.73
N GLU A 169 7.45 5.26 3.80
CA GLU A 169 6.11 5.04 4.34
C GLU A 169 5.02 5.16 3.26
N GLN A 170 5.09 6.17 2.39
CA GLN A 170 4.11 6.39 1.32
C GLN A 170 4.04 5.25 0.29
N GLY A 171 5.16 4.55 0.08
CA GLY A 171 5.22 3.42 -0.87
C GLY A 171 4.83 2.08 -0.26
N THR A 172 4.95 1.93 1.06
CA THR A 172 4.84 0.64 1.76
C THR A 172 3.62 0.52 2.67
N ARG A 173 3.08 1.64 3.16
CA ARG A 173 1.89 1.65 4.00
C ARG A 173 0.63 1.59 3.16
N THR A 174 -0.28 0.69 3.51
CA THR A 174 -1.57 0.50 2.85
C THR A 174 -2.70 0.48 3.87
N PRO A 175 -3.95 0.77 3.46
CA PRO A 175 -5.10 0.50 4.32
C PRO A 175 -5.24 -1.01 4.53
N LEU A 176 -5.62 -1.40 5.75
CA LEU A 176 -6.06 -2.74 6.09
C LEU A 176 -7.22 -2.62 7.08
N ILE A 177 -8.40 -3.06 6.66
CA ILE A 177 -9.63 -2.96 7.44
C ILE A 177 -10.29 -4.33 7.51
N PHE A 178 -10.64 -4.76 8.72
CA PHE A 178 -11.45 -5.95 8.96
C PHE A 178 -12.80 -5.56 9.56
N ILE A 179 -13.87 -6.14 9.03
CA ILE A 179 -15.20 -6.11 9.63
C ILE A 179 -15.59 -7.57 9.89
N VAL A 180 -15.56 -7.96 11.15
CA VAL A 180 -15.87 -9.33 11.59
C VAL A 180 -17.04 -9.25 12.56
N PRO A 181 -18.26 -9.64 12.15
CA PRO A 181 -19.45 -9.55 12.98
C PRO A 181 -19.27 -10.24 14.33
N GLY A 182 -19.62 -9.56 15.41
CA GLY A 182 -19.48 -10.06 16.78
C GLY A 182 -18.04 -10.10 17.33
N VAL A 183 -17.03 -9.69 16.56
CA VAL A 183 -15.61 -9.71 16.97
C VAL A 183 -14.99 -8.32 16.96
N THR A 184 -15.04 -7.61 15.82
CA THR A 184 -14.39 -6.31 15.71
C THR A 184 -15.21 -5.18 16.33
N PRO A 185 -14.63 -4.37 17.25
CA PRO A 185 -15.29 -3.18 17.75
C PRO A 185 -15.39 -2.11 16.66
N ALA A 186 -16.58 -1.55 16.45
CA ALA A 186 -16.84 -0.59 15.39
C ALA A 186 -15.99 0.70 15.56
N GLY A 187 -15.41 1.18 14.46
CA GLY A 187 -14.69 2.44 14.41
C GLY A 187 -13.34 2.47 15.16
N LYS A 188 -12.85 1.34 15.65
CA LYS A 188 -11.57 1.26 16.35
C LYS A 188 -10.40 1.10 15.37
N ARG A 189 -9.24 1.59 15.78
CA ARG A 189 -7.97 1.45 15.06
C ARG A 189 -6.95 0.80 15.98
N SER A 190 -6.11 -0.07 15.43
CA SER A 190 -4.93 -0.57 16.12
C SER A 190 -3.71 0.29 15.75
N PRO A 191 -2.86 0.68 16.71
CA PRO A 191 -1.58 1.33 16.43
C PRO A 191 -0.49 0.34 15.98
N ARG A 192 -0.79 -0.95 16.01
CA ARG A 192 0.19 -2.00 15.74
C ARG A 192 0.57 -2.06 14.27
N VAL A 193 1.83 -2.40 14.02
CA VAL A 193 2.35 -2.62 12.68
C VAL A 193 2.11 -4.07 12.29
N VAL A 194 1.47 -4.29 11.15
CA VAL A 194 1.11 -5.62 10.64
C VAL A 194 1.51 -5.76 9.17
N GLU A 195 1.53 -6.98 8.66
CA GLU A 195 1.92 -7.28 7.28
C GLU A 195 0.75 -7.85 6.48
N ALA A 196 0.74 -7.66 5.17
CA ALA A 196 -0.28 -8.25 4.28
C ALA A 196 -0.31 -9.79 4.34
N ILE A 197 0.84 -10.42 4.64
CA ILE A 197 0.91 -11.89 4.83
C ILE A 197 0.13 -12.39 6.04
N ASP A 198 -0.23 -11.51 6.97
CA ASP A 198 -1.02 -11.82 8.17
C ASP A 198 -2.51 -12.01 7.83
N ILE A 199 -2.98 -11.53 6.68
CA ILE A 199 -4.38 -11.63 6.24
C ILE A 199 -4.82 -13.09 6.13
N TYR A 200 -4.01 -13.92 5.47
CA TYR A 200 -4.38 -15.31 5.19
C TYR A 200 -4.55 -16.15 6.45
N PRO A 201 -3.58 -16.24 7.39
CA PRO A 201 -3.76 -16.97 8.63
C PRO A 201 -4.89 -16.40 9.51
N THR A 202 -5.14 -15.09 9.45
CA THR A 202 -6.27 -14.46 10.13
C THR A 202 -7.60 -14.97 9.61
N LEU A 203 -7.79 -14.98 8.28
CA LEU A 203 -9.01 -15.51 7.67
C LEU A 203 -9.20 -17.00 7.96
N ALA A 204 -8.13 -17.81 7.91
CA ALA A 204 -8.20 -19.22 8.25
C ALA A 204 -8.70 -19.41 9.68
N GLU A 205 -8.12 -18.72 10.67
CA GLU A 205 -8.53 -18.80 12.06
C GLU A 205 -9.99 -18.36 12.25
N LEU A 206 -10.38 -17.22 11.67
CA LEU A 206 -11.75 -16.69 11.78
C LEU A 206 -12.81 -17.63 11.16
N CYS A 207 -12.41 -18.43 10.18
CA CYS A 207 -13.26 -19.44 9.54
C CYS A 207 -13.17 -20.81 10.22
N GLY A 208 -12.42 -20.96 11.31
CA GLY A 208 -12.22 -22.24 12.00
C GLY A 208 -11.40 -23.26 11.20
N LEU A 209 -10.57 -22.79 10.27
CA LEU A 209 -9.70 -23.59 9.42
C LEU A 209 -8.27 -23.57 9.94
N ALA A 210 -7.57 -24.69 9.84
CA ALA A 210 -6.12 -24.71 10.10
C ALA A 210 -5.38 -24.00 8.95
N PRO A 211 -4.45 -23.08 9.24
CA PRO A 211 -3.62 -22.50 8.19
C PRO A 211 -2.73 -23.57 7.57
N PRO A 212 -2.43 -23.49 6.26
CA PRO A 212 -1.48 -24.42 5.63
C PRO A 212 -0.10 -24.37 6.27
N VAL A 213 0.63 -25.46 6.18
CA VAL A 213 2.03 -25.53 6.62
C VAL A 213 2.88 -24.57 5.79
N GLY A 214 3.78 -23.85 6.46
CA GLY A 214 4.70 -22.91 5.81
C GLY A 214 4.18 -21.48 5.64
N VAL A 215 3.01 -21.15 6.18
CA VAL A 215 2.54 -19.76 6.24
C VAL A 215 3.41 -18.96 7.22
N GLU A 216 3.99 -17.86 6.76
CA GLU A 216 4.87 -17.01 7.57
C GLU A 216 4.11 -15.93 8.36
N GLY A 217 2.91 -15.54 7.90
CA GLY A 217 2.05 -14.57 8.57
C GLY A 217 1.55 -15.08 9.90
N ARG A 218 1.16 -14.15 10.78
CA ARG A 218 0.54 -14.43 12.08
C ARG A 218 -0.89 -13.92 12.09
N SER A 219 -1.80 -14.68 12.70
CA SER A 219 -3.19 -14.24 12.81
C SER A 219 -3.33 -12.93 13.60
N LEU A 220 -4.09 -12.01 13.05
CA LEU A 220 -4.47 -10.74 13.64
C LEU A 220 -5.69 -10.85 14.57
N ALA A 221 -6.25 -12.05 14.78
CA ALA A 221 -7.43 -12.26 15.60
C ALA A 221 -7.34 -11.61 17.00
N PRO A 222 -6.21 -11.60 17.72
CA PRO A 222 -6.07 -10.87 18.97
C PRO A 222 -6.30 -9.36 18.80
N LEU A 223 -5.71 -8.73 17.75
CA LEU A 223 -5.84 -7.31 17.47
C LEU A 223 -7.25 -6.93 16.99
N LEU A 224 -7.95 -7.86 16.35
CA LEU A 224 -9.33 -7.65 15.92
C LEU A 224 -10.31 -7.61 17.10
N LYS A 225 -10.02 -8.31 18.18
CA LYS A 225 -10.78 -8.29 19.44
C LYS A 225 -10.39 -7.10 20.30
N GLU A 226 -9.08 -6.91 20.47
CA GLU A 226 -8.48 -5.86 21.28
C GLU A 226 -7.42 -5.12 20.49
N PRO A 227 -7.72 -3.96 19.89
CA PRO A 227 -6.82 -3.23 19.00
C PRO A 227 -5.48 -2.83 19.63
N ASP A 228 -5.43 -2.69 20.95
CA ASP A 228 -4.23 -2.32 21.71
C ASP A 228 -3.49 -3.52 22.32
N ALA A 229 -3.91 -4.75 22.03
CA ALA A 229 -3.22 -5.96 22.51
C ALA A 229 -1.73 -5.94 22.15
N GLU A 230 -0.93 -6.67 22.94
CA GLU A 230 0.51 -6.79 22.71
C GLU A 230 0.81 -7.40 21.32
N TRP A 231 1.75 -6.78 20.61
CA TRP A 231 2.18 -7.19 19.29
C TRP A 231 3.66 -6.87 19.08
N ASP A 232 4.48 -7.88 19.06
CA ASP A 232 5.95 -7.80 19.08
C ASP A 232 6.61 -7.95 17.70
N ARG A 233 5.80 -7.92 16.62
CA ARG A 233 6.31 -8.12 15.27
C ARG A 233 6.44 -6.81 14.51
N PRO A 234 7.63 -6.54 13.93
CA PRO A 234 7.78 -5.51 12.93
C PRO A 234 7.27 -6.00 11.57
N ALA A 235 7.01 -5.08 10.65
CA ALA A 235 6.73 -5.39 9.25
C ALA A 235 8.00 -5.25 8.40
N PHE A 236 8.16 -6.17 7.45
CA PHE A 236 9.26 -6.12 6.48
C PHE A 236 8.76 -5.80 5.09
N THR A 237 9.55 -5.05 4.35
CA THR A 237 9.29 -4.76 2.93
C THR A 237 10.55 -5.00 2.13
N VAL A 238 10.40 -5.69 1.01
CA VAL A 238 11.51 -6.02 0.11
C VAL A 238 11.30 -5.32 -1.23
N TRP A 239 12.38 -4.72 -1.72
CA TRP A 239 12.44 -4.24 -3.09
C TRP A 239 13.29 -5.18 -3.94
N SER A 240 12.65 -5.80 -4.93
CA SER A 240 13.29 -6.67 -5.93
C SER A 240 12.61 -6.47 -7.29
N GLU A 241 13.36 -6.57 -8.37
CA GLU A 241 12.82 -6.53 -9.74
C GLU A 241 12.58 -7.93 -10.31
N ASP A 242 13.33 -8.91 -9.86
CA ASP A 242 13.34 -10.28 -10.38
C ASP A 242 12.91 -11.32 -9.33
N GLY A 243 12.56 -10.89 -8.12
CA GLY A 243 12.24 -11.75 -6.99
C GLY A 243 13.43 -12.50 -6.40
N ARG A 244 14.65 -12.23 -6.87
CA ARG A 244 15.89 -12.91 -6.45
C ARG A 244 16.94 -11.95 -5.92
N THR A 245 17.11 -10.83 -6.62
CA THR A 245 18.09 -9.79 -6.26
C THR A 245 17.39 -8.74 -5.41
N PHE A 246 17.76 -8.61 -4.15
CA PHE A 246 17.19 -7.60 -3.27
C PHE A 246 17.97 -6.29 -3.41
N HIS A 247 17.30 -5.28 -3.97
CA HIS A 247 17.85 -3.93 -4.07
C HIS A 247 17.75 -3.17 -2.75
N GLY A 248 16.78 -3.53 -1.92
CA GLY A 248 16.62 -2.99 -0.58
C GLY A 248 15.68 -3.84 0.27
N VAL A 249 15.93 -3.83 1.56
CA VAL A 249 15.09 -4.47 2.59
C VAL A 249 14.86 -3.46 3.70
N GLY A 250 13.61 -3.23 4.03
CA GLY A 250 13.18 -2.32 5.10
C GLY A 250 12.47 -3.06 6.22
N VAL A 251 12.63 -2.56 7.44
CA VAL A 251 11.88 -2.95 8.63
C VAL A 251 11.11 -1.75 9.17
N ARG A 252 9.86 -1.97 9.58
CA ARG A 252 8.96 -0.99 10.19
C ARG A 252 8.52 -1.50 11.56
N THR A 253 8.88 -0.77 12.62
CA THR A 253 8.35 -0.93 13.98
C THR A 253 7.29 0.14 14.26
N GLU A 254 6.69 0.20 15.43
CA GLU A 254 5.71 1.26 15.76
C GLU A 254 6.31 2.68 15.68
N ARG A 255 7.59 2.84 15.96
CA ARG A 255 8.28 4.13 15.97
C ARG A 255 9.24 4.30 14.79
N TRP A 256 10.01 3.26 14.47
CA TRP A 256 11.16 3.34 13.60
C TRP A 256 10.89 2.72 12.23
N ARG A 257 11.46 3.33 11.21
CA ARG A 257 11.68 2.70 9.91
C ARG A 257 13.17 2.67 9.63
N TYR A 258 13.68 1.49 9.29
CA TYR A 258 15.05 1.32 8.87
C TYR A 258 15.13 0.53 7.57
N THR A 259 16.02 0.93 6.67
CA THR A 259 16.20 0.30 5.36
C THR A 259 17.67 0.16 5.03
N GLU A 260 18.08 -1.00 4.54
CA GLU A 260 19.39 -1.23 3.91
C GLU A 260 19.23 -1.44 2.42
N PHE A 261 20.10 -0.82 1.64
CA PHE A 261 20.18 -0.98 0.18
C PHE A 261 21.40 -1.81 -0.21
N GLY A 262 21.18 -2.81 -1.08
CA GLY A 262 22.17 -3.82 -1.44
C GLY A 262 22.46 -4.79 -0.29
N VAL A 263 23.33 -5.75 -0.55
CA VAL A 263 23.71 -6.76 0.44
C VAL A 263 24.41 -6.10 1.63
N ASN A 264 23.87 -6.30 2.83
CA ASN A 264 24.40 -5.72 4.08
C ASN A 264 24.55 -4.19 4.07
N GLY A 265 23.70 -3.49 3.28
CA GLY A 265 23.71 -2.03 3.24
C GLY A 265 24.86 -1.41 2.44
N VAL A 266 25.50 -2.16 1.55
CA VAL A 266 26.65 -1.68 0.75
C VAL A 266 26.33 -0.44 -0.10
N ASN A 267 25.06 -0.22 -0.43
CA ASN A 267 24.58 0.94 -1.19
C ASN A 267 23.95 2.02 -0.30
N GLY A 268 24.15 1.94 1.03
CA GLY A 268 23.69 2.88 2.04
C GLY A 268 22.47 2.40 2.81
N SER A 269 22.12 3.18 3.84
CA SER A 269 20.96 2.91 4.71
C SER A 269 20.17 4.17 5.03
N MET A 270 18.95 3.99 5.51
CA MET A 270 18.08 5.05 6.00
C MET A 270 17.48 4.66 7.34
N LEU A 271 17.38 5.62 8.25
CA LEU A 271 16.69 5.49 9.54
C LEU A 271 15.79 6.70 9.77
N PHE A 272 14.55 6.47 10.18
CA PHE A 272 13.57 7.52 10.49
C PHE A 272 12.87 7.21 11.80
N ASP A 273 12.71 8.27 12.63
CA ASP A 273 11.80 8.28 13.77
C ASP A 273 10.43 8.81 13.31
N LEU A 274 9.49 7.93 13.03
CA LEU A 274 8.19 8.32 12.46
C LEU A 274 7.27 9.05 13.44
N ASN A 275 7.59 9.05 14.73
CA ASN A 275 6.90 9.88 15.71
C ASN A 275 7.32 11.34 15.61
N ALA A 276 8.60 11.60 15.33
CA ALA A 276 9.16 12.94 15.19
C ALA A 276 9.11 13.46 13.75
N ASP A 277 9.30 12.56 12.77
CA ASP A 277 9.37 12.85 11.35
C ASP A 277 8.49 11.87 10.52
N PRO A 278 7.17 12.02 10.55
CA PRO A 278 6.25 11.16 9.82
C PRO A 278 6.36 11.28 8.29
N HIS A 279 7.06 12.30 7.79
CA HIS A 279 7.30 12.53 6.36
C HIS A 279 8.68 12.06 5.88
N GLU A 280 9.49 11.50 6.79
CA GLU A 280 10.80 10.93 6.47
C GLU A 280 11.72 11.97 5.77
N LEU A 281 11.75 13.20 6.30
CA LEU A 281 12.48 14.32 5.71
C LEU A 281 13.98 14.27 6.02
N LYS A 282 14.36 13.69 7.16
CA LYS A 282 15.75 13.64 7.62
C LYS A 282 16.19 12.20 7.85
N ASN A 283 17.21 11.76 7.10
CA ASN A 283 17.85 10.48 7.37
C ASN A 283 18.72 10.53 8.64
N LEU A 284 18.49 9.64 9.60
CA LEU A 284 19.19 9.54 10.86
C LEU A 284 20.26 8.42 10.87
N ALA A 285 20.50 7.74 9.75
CA ALA A 285 21.39 6.58 9.70
C ALA A 285 22.85 6.91 10.05
N ASP A 286 23.29 8.15 9.80
CA ASP A 286 24.65 8.59 10.12
C ASP A 286 24.73 9.39 11.44
N ASP A 287 23.63 9.46 12.21
CA ASP A 287 23.59 10.18 13.48
C ASP A 287 24.07 9.26 14.62
N PRO A 288 25.21 9.58 15.29
CA PRO A 288 25.74 8.76 16.37
C PRO A 288 24.76 8.57 17.54
N GLN A 289 23.82 9.48 17.75
CA GLN A 289 22.81 9.38 18.81
C GLN A 289 21.83 8.22 18.57
N HIS A 290 21.73 7.72 17.35
CA HIS A 290 20.82 6.64 16.93
C HIS A 290 21.57 5.34 16.58
N ALA A 291 22.88 5.25 16.85
CA ALA A 291 23.71 4.10 16.46
C ALA A 291 23.22 2.76 17.05
N ASP A 292 22.75 2.75 18.29
CA ASP A 292 22.24 1.51 18.93
C ASP A 292 20.94 1.03 18.26
N VAL A 293 19.99 1.92 18.01
CA VAL A 293 18.75 1.60 17.30
C VAL A 293 19.04 1.12 15.89
N GLN A 294 19.91 1.81 15.16
CA GLN A 294 20.34 1.39 13.84
C GLN A 294 20.92 -0.02 13.84
N LYS A 295 21.82 -0.32 14.79
CA LYS A 295 22.45 -1.63 14.94
C LYS A 295 21.41 -2.73 15.18
N GLU A 296 20.46 -2.48 16.08
CA GLU A 296 19.38 -3.44 16.39
C GLU A 296 18.54 -3.74 15.15
N LEU A 297 18.07 -2.71 14.47
CA LEU A 297 17.23 -2.85 13.27
C LEU A 297 17.99 -3.46 12.09
N SER A 298 19.28 -3.16 11.94
CA SER A 298 20.17 -3.77 10.94
C SER A 298 20.27 -5.29 11.13
N VAL A 299 20.40 -5.76 12.37
CA VAL A 299 20.40 -7.21 12.66
C VAL A 299 19.09 -7.85 12.21
N GLN A 300 17.95 -7.22 12.46
CA GLN A 300 16.63 -7.72 12.03
C GLN A 300 16.53 -7.78 10.49
N VAL A 301 16.91 -6.70 9.79
CA VAL A 301 16.89 -6.62 8.32
C VAL A 301 17.77 -7.72 7.71
N ARG A 302 19.00 -7.88 8.18
CA ARG A 302 19.95 -8.88 7.66
C ARG A 302 19.51 -10.31 7.94
N LYS A 303 18.96 -10.57 9.11
CA LYS A 303 18.35 -11.88 9.44
C LYS A 303 17.20 -12.21 8.51
N TYR A 304 16.30 -11.23 8.25
CA TYR A 304 15.19 -11.39 7.32
C TYR A 304 15.69 -11.63 5.89
N ALA A 305 16.62 -10.80 5.41
CA ALA A 305 17.19 -10.92 4.07
C ALA A 305 17.88 -12.30 3.84
N ALA A 306 18.63 -12.78 4.81
CA ALA A 306 19.25 -14.11 4.74
C ALA A 306 18.20 -15.23 4.66
N ARG A 307 17.14 -15.14 5.44
CA ARG A 307 16.05 -16.12 5.44
C ARG A 307 15.34 -16.22 4.08
N ILE A 308 14.95 -15.09 3.51
CA ILE A 308 14.26 -15.08 2.21
C ILE A 308 15.17 -15.48 1.05
N SER A 309 16.49 -15.18 1.15
CA SER A 309 17.47 -15.63 0.15
C SER A 309 17.66 -17.17 0.20
N ALA A 310 17.64 -17.77 1.39
CA ALA A 310 17.78 -19.20 1.57
C ALA A 310 16.53 -19.99 1.12
N ALA A 311 15.35 -19.39 1.17
CA ALA A 311 14.10 -20.03 0.76
C ALA A 311 14.02 -20.28 -0.76
N GLY A 312 14.87 -19.61 -1.57
CA GLY A 312 14.82 -19.70 -3.02
C GLY A 312 13.53 -19.13 -3.64
N PRO A 313 13.44 -19.03 -4.95
CA PRO A 313 12.17 -18.70 -5.60
C PRO A 313 11.18 -19.82 -5.34
N ALA A 314 9.95 -19.45 -4.93
CA ALA A 314 8.86 -20.42 -4.82
C ALA A 314 8.77 -21.18 -6.15
N THR A 315 9.06 -22.47 -6.15
CA THR A 315 8.74 -23.33 -7.29
C THR A 315 7.23 -23.42 -7.33
N ASN A 316 6.62 -22.74 -8.32
CA ASN A 316 5.20 -22.94 -8.58
C ASN A 316 4.96 -24.45 -8.77
N PRO A 317 4.00 -25.04 -8.06
CA PRO A 317 3.57 -26.42 -8.28
C PRO A 317 2.94 -26.58 -9.65
#